data_2dab80327880fa24e478ed4ca43c88ef
#
_entry.id   2dab80327880fa24e478ed4ca43c88ef
#
_cell.length_a   1.000
_cell.length_b   1.000
_cell.length_c   1.000
_cell.angle_alpha   90.00
_cell.angle_beta   90.00
_cell.angle_gamma   90.00
#
_symmetry.space_group_name_H-M   'P 1'
#
loop_
_entity.id
_entity.type
_entity.pdbx_description
1 polymer ?
#
loop_
_entity_poly.entity_id
_entity_poly.type
_entity_poly.pdbx_seq_one_letter_code
_entity_poly.pdbx_strand_id
1 'polypeptide(L)'
;MADSALATIIYGRAAPGLCVRDIQAAQDFYSRVLGFKKVFENGDPVGFMVMKKDRAEIHLSQKADHKASTVNVMHMFVSDVAALYAICEAEGVRIIKSLADKDYGQRAFVFADPDGNRIDIGERRS
;
A
#
# COMPACT_ATOMS: atom_id res chain seq x y z
N MET A 1 -0.85 22.89 30.14
CA MET A 1 -1.11 21.45 30.25
C MET A 1 -0.98 20.79 28.88
N ALA A 2 -0.25 19.67 28.80
CA ALA A 2 -0.05 18.96 27.55
C ALA A 2 -1.35 18.52 26.89
N ASP A 3 -2.34 18.09 27.72
CA ASP A 3 -3.65 17.65 27.23
C ASP A 3 -4.40 18.75 26.51
N SER A 4 -4.32 20.01 27.00
CA SER A 4 -4.99 21.14 26.36
C SER A 4 -4.38 21.42 24.98
N ALA A 5 -3.05 21.36 24.86
CA ALA A 5 -2.36 21.55 23.59
C ALA A 5 -2.73 20.44 22.60
N LEU A 6 -2.76 19.19 23.03
CA LEU A 6 -3.14 18.07 22.17
C LEU A 6 -4.60 18.21 21.71
N ALA A 7 -5.51 18.68 22.57
CA ALA A 7 -6.92 18.80 22.22
C ALA A 7 -7.16 19.77 21.09
N THR A 8 -6.26 20.74 20.83
CA THR A 8 -6.43 21.74 19.77
C THR A 8 -5.72 21.33 18.47
N ILE A 9 -4.97 20.25 18.47
CA ILE A 9 -4.26 19.79 17.28
C ILE A 9 -5.16 18.87 16.48
N ILE A 10 -5.34 19.18 15.20
CA ILE A 10 -6.12 18.35 14.28
C ILE A 10 -5.14 17.56 13.43
N TYR A 11 -5.28 16.23 13.45
CA TYR A 11 -4.39 15.35 12.71
C TYR A 11 -4.91 15.15 11.29
N GLY A 12 -4.00 15.13 10.33
CA GLY A 12 -4.31 14.84 8.93
C GLY A 12 -4.14 13.36 8.61
N ARG A 13 -4.21 13.07 7.31
CA ARG A 13 -4.04 11.71 6.82
C ARG A 13 -2.60 11.25 7.04
N ALA A 14 -2.44 10.00 7.49
CA ALA A 14 -1.15 9.34 7.55
C ALA A 14 -0.93 8.52 6.27
N ALA A 15 0.32 8.30 5.89
CA ALA A 15 0.65 7.50 4.73
C ALA A 15 1.69 6.45 5.11
N PRO A 16 1.53 5.19 4.64
CA PRO A 16 2.54 4.16 4.89
C PRO A 16 3.81 4.43 4.08
N GLY A 17 4.96 4.10 4.65
CA GLY A 17 6.25 4.12 3.97
C GLY A 17 6.71 2.71 3.70
N LEU A 18 7.05 2.42 2.44
CA LEU A 18 7.52 1.12 2.02
C LEU A 18 8.95 1.24 1.49
N CYS A 19 9.82 0.33 1.93
CA CYS A 19 11.15 0.21 1.33
C CYS A 19 11.08 -0.73 0.14
N VAL A 20 11.74 -0.35 -0.95
CA VAL A 20 11.78 -1.13 -2.20
C VAL A 20 13.21 -1.16 -2.71
N ARG A 21 13.60 -2.25 -3.37
CA ARG A 21 14.98 -2.41 -3.84
C ARG A 21 15.28 -1.61 -5.10
N ASP A 22 14.25 -1.43 -5.95
CA ASP A 22 14.35 -0.67 -7.20
C ASP A 22 13.09 0.18 -7.32
N ILE A 23 13.24 1.48 -7.12
CA ILE A 23 12.09 2.39 -7.05
C ILE A 23 11.36 2.54 -8.39
N GLN A 24 12.06 2.37 -9.52
CA GLN A 24 11.40 2.44 -10.83
C GLN A 24 10.54 1.19 -11.08
N ALA A 25 11.03 0.02 -10.69
CA ALA A 25 10.26 -1.21 -10.76
C ALA A 25 9.04 -1.16 -9.83
N ALA A 26 9.20 -0.57 -8.65
CA ALA A 26 8.10 -0.38 -7.71
C ALA A 26 7.06 0.57 -8.28
N GLN A 27 7.49 1.69 -8.87
CA GLN A 27 6.58 2.62 -9.53
C GLN A 27 5.74 1.92 -10.60
N ASP A 28 6.40 1.11 -11.44
CA ASP A 28 5.71 0.35 -12.48
C ASP A 28 4.64 -0.56 -11.89
N PHE A 29 4.99 -1.30 -10.84
CA PHE A 29 4.05 -2.22 -10.19
C PHE A 29 2.82 -1.49 -9.65
N TYR A 30 3.04 -0.45 -8.84
CA TYR A 30 1.94 0.28 -8.20
C TYR A 30 1.08 1.04 -9.21
N SER A 31 1.66 1.48 -10.34
CA SER A 31 0.89 2.10 -11.43
C SER A 31 0.10 1.07 -12.22
N ARG A 32 0.76 0.02 -12.67
CA ARG A 32 0.16 -0.96 -13.58
C ARG A 32 -0.88 -1.83 -12.90
N VAL A 33 -0.60 -2.29 -11.69
CA VAL A 33 -1.49 -3.22 -10.97
C VAL A 33 -2.54 -2.49 -10.16
N LEU A 34 -2.14 -1.44 -9.43
CA LEU A 34 -3.04 -0.78 -8.49
C LEU A 34 -3.56 0.57 -8.99
N GLY A 35 -3.04 1.07 -10.10
CA GLY A 35 -3.51 2.34 -10.68
C GLY A 35 -3.01 3.59 -9.97
N PHE A 36 -2.00 3.48 -9.13
CA PHE A 36 -1.43 4.65 -8.46
C PHE A 36 -0.64 5.51 -9.45
N LYS A 37 -0.57 6.80 -9.18
CA LYS A 37 0.20 7.76 -9.98
C LYS A 37 1.25 8.44 -9.11
N LYS A 38 2.45 8.61 -9.68
CA LYS A 38 3.50 9.37 -9.02
C LYS A 38 3.08 10.84 -8.95
N VAL A 39 3.15 11.43 -7.76
CA VAL A 39 2.86 12.85 -7.54
C VAL A 39 4.08 13.63 -7.06
N PHE A 40 5.13 12.94 -6.62
CA PHE A 40 6.36 13.58 -6.16
C PHE A 40 7.52 12.59 -6.24
N GLU A 41 8.70 13.07 -6.54
CA GLU A 41 9.93 12.28 -6.43
C GLU A 41 11.08 13.17 -5.97
N ASN A 42 12.10 12.57 -5.35
CA ASN A 42 13.26 13.28 -4.83
C ASN A 42 14.52 12.43 -5.01
N GLY A 43 15.62 13.12 -5.28
CA GLY A 43 16.93 12.50 -5.42
C GLY A 43 17.37 12.33 -6.88
N ASP A 44 18.69 12.25 -7.07
CA ASP A 44 19.33 12.00 -8.36
C ASP A 44 20.53 11.06 -8.11
N PRO A 45 20.37 9.75 -8.33
CA PRO A 45 19.16 9.06 -8.80
C PRO A 45 18.02 9.13 -7.79
N VAL A 46 16.78 8.96 -8.29
CA VAL A 46 15.59 9.03 -7.44
C VAL A 46 15.65 7.96 -6.34
N GLY A 47 15.49 8.40 -5.09
CA GLY A 47 15.50 7.50 -3.94
C GLY A 47 14.22 7.54 -3.10
N PHE A 48 13.33 8.49 -3.40
CA PHE A 48 12.07 8.67 -2.68
C PHE A 48 10.97 9.06 -3.66
N MET A 49 9.76 8.53 -3.45
CA MET A 49 8.63 8.78 -4.34
C MET A 49 7.32 8.74 -3.57
N VAL A 50 6.41 9.65 -3.88
CA VAL A 50 5.04 9.62 -3.38
C VAL A 50 4.12 9.22 -4.51
N MET A 51 3.27 8.23 -4.27
CA MET A 51 2.26 7.77 -5.22
C MET A 51 0.88 7.86 -4.59
N LYS A 52 -0.12 8.21 -5.39
CA LYS A 52 -1.50 8.39 -4.93
C LYS A 52 -2.50 7.78 -5.90
N LYS A 53 -3.60 7.32 -5.33
CA LYS A 53 -4.83 7.01 -6.06
C LYS A 53 -6.00 7.34 -5.16
N ASP A 54 -6.90 8.21 -5.64
CA ASP A 54 -8.03 8.69 -4.85
C ASP A 54 -7.53 9.23 -3.51
N ARG A 55 -7.97 8.70 -2.38
CA ARG A 55 -7.52 9.14 -1.06
C ARG A 55 -6.34 8.34 -0.51
N ALA A 56 -5.92 7.30 -1.23
CA ALA A 56 -4.78 6.50 -0.80
C ALA A 56 -3.46 7.16 -1.22
N GLU A 57 -2.49 7.09 -0.34
CA GLU A 57 -1.15 7.63 -0.57
C GLU A 57 -0.12 6.67 0.00
N ILE A 58 0.94 6.42 -0.76
CA ILE A 58 2.06 5.61 -0.29
C ILE A 58 3.37 6.35 -0.57
N HIS A 59 4.35 6.13 0.30
CA HIS A 59 5.70 6.67 0.15
C HIS A 59 6.65 5.50 -0.10
N LEU A 60 7.41 5.58 -1.20
CA LEU A 60 8.40 4.56 -1.56
C LEU A 60 9.79 5.11 -1.30
N SER A 61 10.62 4.33 -0.60
CA SER A 61 12.03 4.67 -0.36
C SER A 61 12.90 3.56 -0.93
N GLN A 62 13.88 3.92 -1.73
CA GLN A 62 14.80 2.94 -2.30
C GLN A 62 15.79 2.47 -1.24
N LYS A 63 15.89 1.16 -1.11
CA LYS A 63 16.83 0.49 -0.21
C LYS A 63 17.25 -0.81 -0.86
N ALA A 64 18.41 -0.79 -1.49
CA ALA A 64 18.87 -1.91 -2.36
C ALA A 64 18.94 -3.26 -1.64
N ASP A 65 19.21 -3.24 -0.32
CA ASP A 65 19.31 -4.44 0.50
C ASP A 65 18.05 -4.73 1.31
N HIS A 66 16.91 -4.15 0.92
CA HIS A 66 15.65 -4.36 1.63
C HIS A 66 15.26 -5.83 1.68
N LYS A 67 14.88 -6.27 2.87
CA LYS A 67 14.32 -7.60 3.11
C LYS A 67 12.97 -7.41 3.80
N ALA A 68 11.92 -7.86 3.13
CA ALA A 68 10.58 -7.71 3.66
C ALA A 68 10.35 -8.62 4.87
N SER A 69 9.56 -8.12 5.82
CA SER A 69 9.08 -8.94 6.92
C SER A 69 7.84 -9.72 6.49
N THR A 70 7.38 -10.62 7.36
CA THR A 70 6.13 -11.36 7.12
C THR A 70 4.92 -10.65 7.70
N VAL A 71 5.09 -9.43 8.22
CA VAL A 71 4.00 -8.61 8.76
C VAL A 71 3.45 -7.73 7.65
N ASN A 72 2.14 -7.52 7.64
CA ASN A 72 1.52 -6.59 6.70
C ASN A 72 2.04 -5.18 6.95
N VAL A 73 2.48 -4.49 5.89
CA VAL A 73 3.04 -3.14 6.01
C VAL A 73 1.96 -2.07 5.95
N MET A 74 0.80 -2.40 5.39
CA MET A 74 -0.35 -1.50 5.39
C MET A 74 -1.64 -2.28 5.19
N HIS A 75 -2.74 -1.62 5.57
CA HIS A 75 -4.09 -2.05 5.26
C HIS A 75 -4.76 -0.93 4.47
N MET A 76 -5.47 -1.29 3.41
CA MET A 76 -6.13 -0.31 2.56
C MET A 76 -7.53 -0.80 2.22
N PHE A 77 -8.52 0.09 2.37
CA PHE A 77 -9.88 -0.20 1.92
C PHE A 77 -10.04 0.13 0.44
N VAL A 78 -10.80 -0.70 -0.25
CA VAL A 78 -11.22 -0.44 -1.63
C VAL A 78 -12.72 -0.68 -1.73
N SER A 79 -13.35 -0.11 -2.76
CA SER A 79 -14.80 -0.24 -2.97
C SER A 79 -15.21 -1.59 -3.55
N ASP A 80 -14.30 -2.28 -4.26
CA ASP A 80 -14.58 -3.56 -4.92
C ASP A 80 -13.34 -4.45 -4.84
N VAL A 81 -13.24 -5.17 -3.72
CA VAL A 81 -12.07 -6.01 -3.45
C VAL A 81 -12.00 -7.20 -4.41
N ALA A 82 -13.15 -7.74 -4.83
CA ALA A 82 -13.16 -8.88 -5.75
C ALA A 82 -12.59 -8.49 -7.12
N ALA A 83 -12.91 -7.28 -7.60
CA ALA A 83 -12.34 -6.78 -8.85
C ALA A 83 -10.83 -6.61 -8.76
N LEU A 84 -10.34 -6.05 -7.66
CA LEU A 84 -8.89 -5.87 -7.46
C LEU A 84 -8.18 -7.22 -7.34
N TYR A 85 -8.78 -8.16 -6.63
CA TYR A 85 -8.23 -9.52 -6.52
C TYR A 85 -8.07 -10.17 -7.90
N ALA A 86 -9.10 -10.04 -8.76
CA ALA A 86 -9.04 -10.56 -10.12
C ALA A 86 -7.93 -9.92 -10.95
N ILE A 87 -7.73 -8.61 -10.79
CA ILE A 87 -6.62 -7.90 -11.46
C ILE A 87 -5.28 -8.45 -10.98
N CYS A 88 -5.11 -8.62 -9.68
CA CYS A 88 -3.87 -9.16 -9.12
C CYS A 88 -3.59 -10.57 -9.64
N GLU A 89 -4.61 -11.42 -9.71
CA GLU A 89 -4.44 -12.78 -10.26
C GLU A 89 -4.05 -12.73 -11.73
N ALA A 90 -4.72 -11.90 -12.54
CA ALA A 90 -4.43 -11.77 -13.95
C ALA A 90 -3.02 -11.24 -14.22
N GLU A 91 -2.50 -10.39 -13.35
CA GLU A 91 -1.16 -9.80 -13.46
C GLU A 91 -0.07 -10.68 -12.83
N GLY A 92 -0.42 -11.84 -12.31
CA GLY A 92 0.55 -12.75 -11.71
C GLY A 92 1.12 -12.28 -10.39
N VAL A 93 0.39 -11.44 -9.66
CA VAL A 93 0.82 -10.94 -8.35
C VAL A 93 0.81 -12.10 -7.34
N ARG A 94 1.82 -12.12 -6.47
CA ARG A 94 1.91 -13.16 -5.43
C ARG A 94 0.84 -12.95 -4.38
N ILE A 95 -0.13 -13.87 -4.31
CA ILE A 95 -1.20 -13.84 -3.30
C ILE A 95 -0.70 -14.57 -2.05
N ILE A 96 -0.72 -13.86 -0.92
CA ILE A 96 -0.32 -14.42 0.38
C ILE A 96 -1.52 -15.06 1.07
N LYS A 97 -2.67 -14.36 1.07
CA LYS A 97 -3.93 -14.89 1.59
C LYS A 97 -5.02 -14.62 0.57
N SER A 98 -5.70 -15.69 0.15
CA SER A 98 -6.76 -15.60 -0.85
C SER A 98 -7.95 -14.78 -0.35
N LEU A 99 -8.71 -14.26 -1.30
CA LEU A 99 -9.93 -13.50 -1.02
C LEU A 99 -10.89 -14.33 -0.17
N ALA A 100 -11.33 -13.78 0.95
CA ALA A 100 -12.25 -14.46 1.87
C ALA A 100 -13.01 -13.44 2.71
N ASP A 101 -14.20 -13.83 3.16
CA ASP A 101 -14.95 -13.06 4.14
C ASP A 101 -14.32 -13.25 5.51
N LYS A 102 -14.16 -12.15 6.23
CA LYS A 102 -13.57 -12.16 7.58
C LYS A 102 -14.67 -11.92 8.61
N ASP A 103 -14.44 -12.45 9.81
CA ASP A 103 -15.40 -12.36 10.90
C ASP A 103 -15.53 -10.96 11.51
N TYR A 104 -14.63 -10.04 11.14
CA TYR A 104 -14.69 -8.63 11.57
C TYR A 104 -15.41 -7.72 10.56
N GLY A 105 -16.27 -8.29 9.71
CA GLY A 105 -17.13 -7.51 8.81
C GLY A 105 -16.46 -7.02 7.54
N GLN A 106 -15.41 -7.68 7.10
CA GLN A 106 -14.70 -7.35 5.86
C GLN A 106 -14.59 -8.56 4.94
N ARG A 107 -14.47 -8.28 3.64
CA ARG A 107 -13.94 -9.22 2.66
C ARG A 107 -12.54 -8.74 2.33
N ALA A 108 -11.56 -9.60 2.35
CA ALA A 108 -10.16 -9.17 2.27
C ALA A 108 -9.25 -10.21 1.64
N PHE A 109 -8.11 -9.74 1.13
CA PHE A 109 -7.01 -10.61 0.70
C PHE A 109 -5.69 -9.90 1.01
N VAL A 110 -4.59 -10.65 0.97
CA VAL A 110 -3.24 -10.10 1.16
C VAL A 110 -2.38 -10.52 -0.02
N PHE A 111 -1.68 -9.56 -0.59
CA PHE A 111 -0.69 -9.84 -1.64
C PHE A 111 0.68 -9.28 -1.25
N ALA A 112 1.72 -9.74 -1.94
CA ALA A 112 3.06 -9.20 -1.80
C ALA A 112 3.41 -8.40 -3.05
N ASP A 113 4.02 -7.22 -2.86
CA ASP A 113 4.60 -6.49 -3.98
C ASP A 113 5.90 -7.19 -4.44
N PRO A 114 6.57 -6.72 -5.53
CA PRO A 114 7.79 -7.38 -6.01
C PRO A 114 8.93 -7.43 -5.00
N ASP A 115 8.91 -6.59 -3.98
CA ASP A 115 9.92 -6.55 -2.92
C ASP A 115 9.51 -7.38 -1.71
N GLY A 116 8.40 -8.09 -1.78
CA GLY A 116 7.90 -8.93 -0.70
C GLY A 116 7.09 -8.19 0.36
N ASN A 117 6.86 -6.90 0.19
CA ASN A 117 6.04 -6.14 1.14
C ASN A 117 4.60 -6.65 1.07
N ARG A 118 4.03 -7.00 2.22
CA ARG A 118 2.69 -7.59 2.30
C ARG A 118 1.65 -6.50 2.52
N ILE A 119 0.65 -6.47 1.65
CA ILE A 119 -0.38 -5.45 1.61
C ILE A 119 -1.73 -6.12 1.79
N ASP A 120 -2.46 -5.68 2.82
CA ASP A 120 -3.79 -6.16 3.17
C ASP A 120 -4.82 -5.23 2.54
N ILE A 121 -5.69 -5.80 1.72
CA ILE A 121 -6.75 -5.05 1.02
C ILE A 121 -8.08 -5.55 1.52
N GLY A 122 -8.94 -4.63 1.92
CA GLY A 122 -10.25 -4.99 2.43
C GLY A 122 -11.38 -4.15 1.85
N GLU A 123 -12.57 -4.74 1.87
CA GLU A 123 -13.82 -4.06 1.57
C GLU A 123 -14.75 -4.25 2.75
N ARG A 124 -15.34 -3.16 3.23
CA ARG A 124 -16.30 -3.26 4.33
C ARG A 124 -17.57 -3.93 3.83
N ARG A 125 -18.05 -4.90 4.59
CA ARG A 125 -19.33 -5.55 4.31
C ARG A 125 -20.39 -4.99 5.23
N SER A 126 -21.49 -4.58 4.66
CA SER A 126 -22.62 -4.02 5.41
C SER A 126 -23.53 -5.12 5.93
#